data_adacbc3fe32262761ccdc4d7f8dffb9a
#
_entry.id   adacbc3fe32262761ccdc4d7f8dffb9a
#
_cell.length_a   1.000
_cell.length_b   1.000
_cell.length_c   1.000
_cell.angle_alpha   90.00
_cell.angle_beta   90.00
_cell.angle_gamma   90.00
#
_symmetry.space_group_name_H-M   'P 1'
#
loop_
_entity.id
_entity.type
_entity.pdbx_description
1 polymer ?
#
loop_
_entity_poly.entity_id
_entity_poly.type
_entity_poly.pdbx_seq_one_letter_code
_entity_poly.pdbx_strand_id
1 'polypeptide(L)'
;AASFGNTTLESLKKYQVDEQVAQWLRAFDAISVRDENSRKIVQELTGKDPVCHLDPVLVYDYPANLPETKAKIPHDPYMILYGYSGRFNKEEAGEIRKYAKRKGLKILCIGGIQSCGDKFIDCSPFEIFEYFKYAESVVTDTFHGTIFSVVTQKKFATFVRKNGYGNSEKLMDLLKRLGLERQIVTDTKKLGKILNLTVAYEPVAEKIKKERKRSYSYLKEMIEKDAEK
;
A
#
# COMPACT_ATOMS: atom_id res chain seq x y z
N ALA A 1 -9.28 -6.49 8.61
CA ALA A 1 -9.97 -5.69 7.57
C ALA A 1 -9.79 -6.35 6.20
N ALA A 2 -10.89 -6.70 5.56
CA ALA A 2 -10.92 -7.35 4.24
C ALA A 2 -10.89 -6.33 3.09
N SER A 3 -10.70 -6.82 1.87
CA SER A 3 -10.80 -6.00 0.66
C SER A 3 -11.29 -6.84 -0.50
N PHE A 4 -12.24 -6.32 -1.26
CA PHE A 4 -12.67 -6.88 -2.53
C PHE A 4 -11.67 -6.59 -3.67
N GLY A 5 -10.60 -5.85 -3.37
CA GLY A 5 -9.57 -5.53 -4.36
C GLY A 5 -10.14 -4.71 -5.52
N ASN A 6 -10.10 -5.30 -6.70
CA ASN A 6 -10.60 -4.69 -7.95
C ASN A 6 -12.01 -5.15 -8.32
N THR A 7 -12.62 -6.03 -7.51
CA THR A 7 -13.99 -6.48 -7.74
C THR A 7 -14.94 -5.32 -7.45
N THR A 8 -15.85 -5.05 -8.37
CA THR A 8 -16.91 -4.05 -8.23
C THR A 8 -18.25 -4.74 -8.07
N LEU A 9 -19.23 -4.03 -7.51
CA LEU A 9 -20.60 -4.53 -7.43
C LEU A 9 -21.17 -4.84 -8.82
N GLU A 10 -20.85 -4.02 -9.81
CA GLU A 10 -21.22 -4.23 -11.21
C GLU A 10 -20.67 -5.56 -11.75
N SER A 11 -19.38 -5.86 -11.45
CA SER A 11 -18.78 -7.14 -11.86
C SER A 11 -19.43 -8.34 -11.19
N LEU A 12 -19.79 -8.25 -9.91
CA LEU A 12 -20.51 -9.32 -9.21
C LEU A 12 -21.87 -9.59 -9.86
N LYS A 13 -22.63 -8.53 -10.14
CA LYS A 13 -23.94 -8.63 -10.83
C LYS A 13 -23.78 -9.19 -12.25
N LYS A 14 -22.79 -8.71 -13.01
CA LYS A 14 -22.50 -9.21 -14.36
C LYS A 14 -22.25 -10.71 -14.41
N TYR A 15 -21.55 -11.24 -13.42
CA TYR A 15 -21.27 -12.68 -13.31
C TYR A 15 -22.33 -13.44 -12.51
N GLN A 16 -23.41 -12.79 -12.08
CA GLN A 16 -24.52 -13.38 -11.34
C GLN A 16 -24.08 -14.11 -10.05
N VAL A 17 -23.10 -13.55 -9.35
CA VAL A 17 -22.56 -14.10 -8.07
C VAL A 17 -22.84 -13.20 -6.87
N ASP A 18 -23.51 -12.07 -7.06
CA ASP A 18 -23.79 -11.07 -6.03
C ASP A 18 -24.64 -11.64 -4.89
N GLU A 19 -25.71 -12.41 -5.19
CA GLU A 19 -26.55 -13.03 -4.14
C GLU A 19 -25.77 -14.09 -3.34
N GLN A 20 -24.92 -14.88 -3.99
CA GLN A 20 -24.08 -15.86 -3.30
C GLN A 20 -23.07 -15.17 -2.38
N VAL A 21 -22.43 -14.10 -2.86
CA VAL A 21 -21.51 -13.27 -2.04
C VAL A 21 -22.26 -12.62 -0.88
N ALA A 22 -23.49 -12.10 -1.12
CA ALA A 22 -24.33 -11.56 -0.07
C ALA A 22 -24.65 -12.57 1.03
N GLN A 23 -24.98 -13.81 0.64
CA GLN A 23 -25.24 -14.90 1.59
C GLN A 23 -24.01 -15.20 2.46
N TRP A 24 -22.81 -15.30 1.85
CA TRP A 24 -21.57 -15.50 2.59
C TRP A 24 -21.25 -14.35 3.53
N LEU A 25 -21.43 -13.10 3.09
CA LEU A 25 -21.20 -11.93 3.93
C LEU A 25 -22.14 -11.88 5.13
N ARG A 26 -23.41 -12.28 4.96
CA ARG A 26 -24.39 -12.32 6.06
C ARG A 26 -24.06 -13.38 7.12
N ALA A 27 -23.31 -14.42 6.75
CA ALA A 27 -22.87 -15.48 7.66
C ALA A 27 -21.70 -15.07 8.58
N PHE A 28 -21.05 -13.94 8.35
CA PHE A 28 -20.03 -13.44 9.26
C PHE A 28 -20.67 -12.74 10.47
N ASP A 29 -20.18 -13.04 11.67
CA ASP A 29 -20.58 -12.36 12.92
C ASP A 29 -20.20 -10.87 12.89
N ALA A 30 -19.03 -10.56 12.35
CA ALA A 30 -18.53 -9.18 12.20
C ALA A 30 -17.77 -9.00 10.89
N ILE A 31 -17.96 -7.84 10.26
CA ILE A 31 -17.25 -7.49 9.02
C ILE A 31 -16.53 -6.18 9.21
N SER A 32 -15.24 -6.17 8.89
CA SER A 32 -14.48 -4.94 8.72
C SER A 32 -13.72 -4.92 7.40
N VAL A 33 -13.60 -3.76 6.80
CA VAL A 33 -12.98 -3.56 5.48
C VAL A 33 -11.87 -2.51 5.56
N ARG A 34 -11.04 -2.41 4.53
CA ARG A 34 -9.90 -1.46 4.51
C ARG A 34 -10.01 -0.37 3.44
N ASP A 35 -11.02 -0.40 2.61
CA ASP A 35 -11.21 0.55 1.51
C ASP A 35 -12.71 0.82 1.26
N GLU A 36 -13.00 1.97 0.66
CA GLU A 36 -14.35 2.46 0.43
C GLU A 36 -15.14 1.63 -0.60
N ASN A 37 -14.44 1.05 -1.61
CA ASN A 37 -15.10 0.14 -2.56
C ASN A 37 -15.66 -1.09 -1.85
N SER A 38 -14.85 -1.69 -0.97
CA SER A 38 -15.27 -2.84 -0.17
C SER A 38 -16.41 -2.51 0.79
N ARG A 39 -16.40 -1.30 1.37
CA ARG A 39 -17.49 -0.82 2.23
C ARG A 39 -18.80 -0.74 1.47
N LYS A 40 -18.80 -0.12 0.28
CA LYS A 40 -19.98 -0.01 -0.58
C LYS A 40 -20.54 -1.38 -0.98
N ILE A 41 -19.66 -2.34 -1.36
CA ILE A 41 -20.08 -3.68 -1.73
C ILE A 41 -20.80 -4.35 -0.54
N VAL A 42 -20.23 -4.30 0.66
CA VAL A 42 -20.85 -4.91 1.84
C VAL A 42 -22.19 -4.23 2.17
N GLN A 43 -22.24 -2.89 2.14
CA GLN A 43 -23.50 -2.15 2.37
C GLN A 43 -24.60 -2.54 1.40
N GLU A 44 -24.31 -2.55 0.10
CA GLU A 44 -25.27 -2.87 -0.94
C GLU A 44 -25.76 -4.32 -0.86
N LEU A 45 -24.86 -5.26 -0.56
CA LEU A 45 -25.22 -6.68 -0.54
C LEU A 45 -25.87 -7.15 0.77
N THR A 46 -25.62 -6.45 1.88
CA THR A 46 -26.06 -6.93 3.21
C THR A 46 -26.93 -5.95 3.97
N GLY A 47 -26.96 -4.69 3.57
CA GLY A 47 -27.59 -3.60 4.34
C GLY A 47 -26.79 -3.18 5.58
N LYS A 48 -25.65 -3.84 5.90
CA LYS A 48 -24.80 -3.52 7.06
C LYS A 48 -23.70 -2.54 6.66
N ASP A 49 -23.40 -1.56 7.50
CA ASP A 49 -22.26 -0.66 7.31
C ASP A 49 -21.02 -1.20 8.03
N PRO A 50 -20.05 -1.79 7.31
CA PRO A 50 -18.87 -2.39 7.93
C PRO A 50 -17.93 -1.32 8.46
N VAL A 51 -17.21 -1.63 9.55
CA VAL A 51 -16.17 -0.73 10.06
C VAL A 51 -15.00 -0.69 9.07
N CYS A 52 -14.59 0.52 8.69
CA CYS A 52 -13.44 0.71 7.81
C CYS A 52 -12.18 0.97 8.64
N HIS A 53 -11.22 0.05 8.60
CA HIS A 53 -9.91 0.16 9.23
C HIS A 53 -8.82 0.51 8.20
N LEU A 54 -7.61 0.82 8.68
CA LEU A 54 -6.43 0.82 7.84
C LEU A 54 -6.02 -0.63 7.49
N ASP A 55 -5.17 -0.73 6.46
CA ASP A 55 -4.56 -2.01 6.10
C ASP A 55 -3.83 -2.63 7.30
N PRO A 56 -3.91 -3.95 7.51
CA PRO A 56 -3.21 -4.63 8.61
C PRO A 56 -1.71 -4.34 8.70
N VAL A 57 -1.04 -4.10 7.57
CA VAL A 57 0.39 -3.74 7.56
C VAL A 57 0.66 -2.36 8.18
N LEU A 58 -0.32 -1.45 8.19
CA LEU A 58 -0.25 -0.17 8.91
C LEU A 58 -0.68 -0.30 10.37
N VAL A 59 -1.62 -1.23 10.64
CA VAL A 59 -2.15 -1.44 12.00
C VAL A 59 -1.12 -2.12 12.90
N TYR A 60 -0.41 -3.12 12.39
CA TYR A 60 0.65 -3.79 13.15
C TYR A 60 1.94 -2.98 13.12
N ASP A 61 2.66 -2.94 14.24
CA ASP A 61 3.93 -2.21 14.35
C ASP A 61 5.11 -3.07 13.89
N TYR A 62 5.23 -3.25 12.58
CA TYR A 62 6.34 -4.04 12.02
C TYR A 62 7.70 -3.51 12.42
N PRO A 63 8.03 -2.19 12.32
CA PRO A 63 9.35 -1.70 12.68
C PRO A 63 9.78 -2.02 14.11
N ALA A 64 8.82 -2.07 15.05
CA ALA A 64 9.11 -2.40 16.45
C ALA A 64 9.15 -3.91 16.73
N ASN A 65 8.61 -4.75 15.85
CA ASN A 65 8.40 -6.18 16.09
C ASN A 65 8.97 -7.09 14.97
N LEU A 66 9.81 -6.55 14.09
CA LEU A 66 10.46 -7.38 13.06
C LEU A 66 11.50 -8.29 13.69
N PRO A 67 11.53 -9.58 13.27
CA PRO A 67 12.65 -10.45 13.61
C PRO A 67 13.94 -9.95 12.97
N GLU A 68 15.07 -10.33 13.51
CA GLU A 68 16.35 -10.14 12.82
C GLU A 68 16.29 -10.77 11.43
N THR A 69 16.75 -10.02 10.44
CA THR A 69 16.78 -10.47 9.05
C THR A 69 18.21 -10.70 8.57
N LYS A 70 18.36 -11.50 7.51
CA LYS A 70 19.65 -11.73 6.83
C LYS A 70 19.78 -10.87 5.58
N ALA A 71 19.06 -9.75 5.49
CA ALA A 71 19.08 -8.87 4.35
C ALA A 71 20.50 -8.36 4.05
N LYS A 72 20.96 -8.54 2.82
CA LYS A 72 22.27 -8.07 2.37
C LYS A 72 22.13 -6.66 1.80
N ILE A 73 22.14 -5.68 2.69
CA ILE A 73 21.99 -4.27 2.32
C ILE A 73 23.23 -3.81 1.55
N PRO A 74 23.08 -3.21 0.36
CA PRO A 74 24.21 -2.65 -0.40
C PRO A 74 24.91 -1.52 0.35
N HIS A 75 26.22 -1.38 0.13
CA HIS A 75 27.00 -0.25 0.64
C HIS A 75 26.74 1.04 -0.14
N ASP A 76 26.51 0.93 -1.47
CA ASP A 76 26.23 2.07 -2.32
C ASP A 76 24.85 2.66 -1.99
N PRO A 77 24.68 3.98 -2.02
CA PRO A 77 23.36 4.62 -1.90
C PRO A 77 22.40 4.15 -2.98
N TYR A 78 21.16 3.89 -2.61
CA TYR A 78 20.17 3.35 -3.53
C TYR A 78 18.77 3.92 -3.33
N MET A 79 17.99 3.81 -4.38
CA MET A 79 16.53 3.96 -4.34
C MET A 79 15.86 2.63 -4.66
N ILE A 80 14.66 2.45 -4.15
CA ILE A 80 13.83 1.29 -4.46
C ILE A 80 12.84 1.64 -5.58
N LEU A 81 12.73 0.73 -6.53
CA LEU A 81 11.66 0.70 -7.52
C LEU A 81 10.79 -0.54 -7.22
N TYR A 82 9.66 -0.33 -6.55
CA TYR A 82 8.78 -1.40 -6.12
C TYR A 82 7.57 -1.53 -7.02
N GLY A 83 7.43 -2.66 -7.69
CA GLY A 83 6.31 -2.94 -8.61
C GLY A 83 6.43 -4.28 -9.29
N TYR A 84 5.34 -4.76 -9.91
CA TYR A 84 5.39 -5.98 -10.72
C TYR A 84 6.24 -5.75 -11.99
N SER A 85 6.79 -6.82 -12.58
CA SER A 85 7.66 -6.73 -13.75
C SER A 85 7.03 -5.95 -14.91
N GLY A 86 7.84 -5.07 -15.52
CA GLY A 86 7.45 -4.32 -16.71
C GLY A 86 6.38 -3.24 -16.51
N ARG A 87 6.09 -2.82 -15.28
CA ARG A 87 5.02 -1.87 -14.95
C ARG A 87 5.31 -0.43 -15.36
N PHE A 88 6.57 -0.04 -15.38
CA PHE A 88 6.97 1.33 -15.71
C PHE A 88 7.27 1.46 -17.21
N ASN A 89 6.55 2.36 -17.87
CA ASN A 89 6.74 2.64 -19.29
C ASN A 89 8.07 3.36 -19.57
N LYS A 90 8.38 3.60 -20.84
CA LYS A 90 9.66 4.19 -21.29
C LYS A 90 9.90 5.60 -20.72
N GLU A 91 8.87 6.44 -20.64
CA GLU A 91 8.96 7.81 -20.12
C GLU A 91 9.20 7.78 -18.59
N GLU A 92 8.43 6.98 -17.86
CA GLU A 92 8.56 6.79 -16.43
C GLU A 92 9.94 6.24 -16.08
N ALA A 93 10.38 5.18 -16.77
CA ALA A 93 11.71 4.59 -16.61
C ALA A 93 12.84 5.61 -16.89
N GLY A 94 12.65 6.48 -17.89
CA GLY A 94 13.59 7.56 -18.22
C GLY A 94 13.72 8.58 -17.09
N GLU A 95 12.62 9.06 -16.53
CA GLU A 95 12.64 10.05 -15.44
C GLU A 95 13.15 9.43 -14.11
N ILE A 96 12.84 8.16 -13.84
CA ILE A 96 13.40 7.42 -12.70
C ILE A 96 14.93 7.32 -12.84
N ARG A 97 15.44 6.90 -13.99
CA ARG A 97 16.87 6.78 -14.27
C ARG A 97 17.59 8.13 -14.17
N LYS A 98 16.98 9.19 -14.70
CA LYS A 98 17.50 10.56 -14.64
C LYS A 98 17.61 11.05 -13.19
N TYR A 99 16.59 10.80 -12.37
CA TYR A 99 16.63 11.13 -10.93
C TYR A 99 17.75 10.37 -10.22
N ALA A 100 17.79 9.04 -10.38
CA ALA A 100 18.82 8.19 -9.78
C ALA A 100 20.24 8.64 -10.14
N LYS A 101 20.52 8.88 -11.44
CA LYS A 101 21.81 9.36 -11.92
C LYS A 101 22.19 10.71 -11.28
N ARG A 102 21.26 11.65 -11.22
CA ARG A 102 21.50 12.97 -10.62
C ARG A 102 21.83 12.91 -9.12
N LYS A 103 21.27 11.91 -8.42
CA LYS A 103 21.47 11.68 -6.98
C LYS A 103 22.57 10.68 -6.65
N GLY A 104 23.22 10.09 -7.65
CA GLY A 104 24.23 9.05 -7.45
C GLY A 104 23.69 7.74 -6.87
N LEU A 105 22.40 7.42 -7.15
CA LEU A 105 21.73 6.27 -6.57
C LEU A 105 21.72 5.08 -7.53
N LYS A 106 21.90 3.87 -6.98
CA LYS A 106 21.54 2.63 -7.66
C LYS A 106 20.02 2.43 -7.60
N ILE A 107 19.46 1.76 -8.61
CA ILE A 107 18.04 1.41 -8.64
C ILE A 107 17.88 -0.06 -8.32
N LEU A 108 17.36 -0.37 -7.14
CA LEU A 108 17.01 -1.73 -6.73
C LEU A 108 15.55 -2.02 -7.03
N CYS A 109 15.30 -3.02 -7.86
CA CYS A 109 13.96 -3.49 -8.16
C CYS A 109 13.53 -4.54 -7.13
N ILE A 110 12.37 -4.37 -6.51
CA ILE A 110 11.76 -5.34 -5.59
C ILE A 110 10.34 -5.63 -6.06
N GLY A 111 9.91 -6.89 -6.01
CA GLY A 111 8.60 -7.35 -6.46
C GLY A 111 8.51 -7.63 -7.96
N GLY A 112 9.40 -7.07 -8.78
CA GLY A 112 9.47 -7.33 -10.21
C GLY A 112 10.60 -6.58 -10.90
N ILE A 113 11.05 -7.11 -12.05
CA ILE A 113 12.13 -6.54 -12.86
C ILE A 113 11.62 -5.36 -13.67
N GLN A 114 12.38 -4.27 -13.68
CA GLN A 114 12.11 -3.06 -14.46
C GLN A 114 13.28 -2.72 -15.39
N SER A 115 12.98 -2.18 -16.57
CA SER A 115 13.99 -1.85 -17.59
C SER A 115 15.03 -0.81 -17.14
N CYS A 116 14.67 0.04 -16.18
CA CYS A 116 15.57 1.03 -15.60
C CYS A 116 16.27 0.56 -14.33
N GLY A 117 16.06 -0.67 -13.86
CA GLY A 117 16.68 -1.20 -12.66
C GLY A 117 18.17 -1.56 -12.87
N ASP A 118 18.97 -1.37 -11.84
CA ASP A 118 20.38 -1.82 -11.84
C ASP A 118 20.49 -3.23 -11.29
N LYS A 119 19.64 -3.59 -10.32
CA LYS A 119 19.64 -4.91 -9.69
C LYS A 119 18.22 -5.29 -9.27
N PHE A 120 17.86 -6.54 -9.48
CA PHE A 120 16.67 -7.16 -8.88
C PHE A 120 17.08 -7.79 -7.54
N ILE A 121 16.26 -7.54 -6.52
CA ILE A 121 16.42 -8.09 -5.18
C ILE A 121 15.28 -9.08 -4.94
N ASP A 122 15.63 -10.34 -4.82
CA ASP A 122 14.76 -11.37 -4.29
C ASP A 122 14.96 -11.43 -2.78
N CYS A 123 13.90 -11.13 -2.04
CA CYS A 123 13.92 -11.04 -0.59
C CYS A 123 12.61 -11.50 0.02
N SER A 124 12.69 -11.98 1.26
CA SER A 124 11.51 -12.34 2.02
C SER A 124 10.66 -11.10 2.39
N PRO A 125 9.38 -11.27 2.73
CA PRO A 125 8.52 -10.16 3.14
C PRO A 125 9.05 -9.35 4.33
N PHE A 126 9.82 -9.96 5.22
CA PHE A 126 10.42 -9.26 6.37
C PHE A 126 11.67 -8.48 5.97
N GLU A 127 12.48 -9.02 5.07
CA GLU A 127 13.67 -8.33 4.55
C GLU A 127 13.32 -7.08 3.73
N ILE A 128 12.11 -7.02 3.14
CA ILE A 128 11.63 -5.81 2.44
C ILE A 128 11.77 -4.57 3.32
N PHE A 129 11.37 -4.66 4.59
CA PHE A 129 11.45 -3.52 5.51
C PHE A 129 12.88 -3.03 5.73
N GLU A 130 13.85 -3.94 5.78
CA GLU A 130 15.27 -3.57 5.90
C GLU A 130 15.75 -2.85 4.63
N TYR A 131 15.43 -3.35 3.44
CA TYR A 131 15.78 -2.65 2.20
C TYR A 131 15.11 -1.27 2.14
N PHE A 132 13.84 -1.14 2.53
CA PHE A 132 13.16 0.14 2.56
C PHE A 132 13.78 1.09 3.60
N LYS A 133 14.12 0.60 4.79
CA LYS A 133 14.73 1.39 5.88
C LYS A 133 16.01 2.10 5.46
N TYR A 134 16.83 1.48 4.64
CA TYR A 134 18.10 2.06 4.19
C TYR A 134 18.05 2.71 2.80
N ALA A 135 16.92 2.67 2.11
CA ALA A 135 16.74 3.38 0.85
C ALA A 135 16.69 4.90 1.03
N GLU A 136 17.25 5.65 0.10
CA GLU A 136 17.16 7.11 0.04
C GLU A 136 15.77 7.58 -0.41
N SER A 137 15.14 6.84 -1.29
CA SER A 137 13.79 7.12 -1.79
C SER A 137 13.15 5.89 -2.42
N VAL A 138 11.85 5.95 -2.62
CA VAL A 138 11.07 4.86 -3.20
C VAL A 138 10.20 5.39 -4.34
N VAL A 139 10.15 4.64 -5.44
CA VAL A 139 9.14 4.82 -6.50
C VAL A 139 8.33 3.54 -6.59
N THR A 140 7.02 3.68 -6.61
CA THR A 140 6.09 2.54 -6.67
C THR A 140 4.84 2.88 -7.47
N ASP A 141 4.15 1.86 -7.95
CA ASP A 141 2.78 1.96 -8.48
C ASP A 141 1.84 0.99 -7.75
N THR A 142 2.25 0.51 -6.59
CA THR A 142 1.50 -0.49 -5.83
C THR A 142 1.00 0.04 -4.49
N PHE A 143 -0.09 -0.54 -4.02
CA PHE A 143 -0.66 -0.23 -2.72
C PHE A 143 0.33 -0.54 -1.58
N HIS A 144 0.91 -1.74 -1.58
CA HIS A 144 1.85 -2.14 -0.52
C HIS A 144 3.21 -1.43 -0.61
N GLY A 145 3.71 -1.11 -1.80
CA GLY A 145 4.92 -0.29 -1.92
C GLY A 145 4.75 1.10 -1.30
N THR A 146 3.55 1.68 -1.43
CA THR A 146 3.20 2.93 -0.73
C THR A 146 3.15 2.72 0.78
N ILE A 147 2.52 1.64 1.26
CA ILE A 147 2.46 1.32 2.70
C ILE A 147 3.86 1.12 3.28
N PHE A 148 4.73 0.35 2.63
CA PHE A 148 6.10 0.14 3.08
C PHE A 148 6.89 1.44 3.16
N SER A 149 6.69 2.36 2.19
CA SER A 149 7.30 3.69 2.22
C SER A 149 6.83 4.51 3.42
N VAL A 150 5.55 4.43 3.76
CA VAL A 150 4.96 5.10 4.92
C VAL A 150 5.48 4.52 6.23
N VAL A 151 5.46 3.19 6.37
CA VAL A 151 5.90 2.47 7.58
C VAL A 151 7.38 2.72 7.88
N THR A 152 8.20 2.80 6.83
CA THR A 152 9.65 3.08 6.96
C THR A 152 10.00 4.57 6.84
N GLN A 153 9.00 5.45 6.78
CA GLN A 153 9.14 6.90 6.72
C GLN A 153 10.07 7.40 5.59
N LYS A 154 9.91 6.82 4.39
CA LYS A 154 10.76 7.16 3.25
C LYS A 154 10.19 8.29 2.39
N LYS A 155 11.09 9.05 1.74
CA LYS A 155 10.69 9.88 0.59
C LYS A 155 10.19 8.94 -0.50
N PHE A 156 9.01 9.20 -1.02
CA PHE A 156 8.46 8.33 -2.06
C PHE A 156 7.63 9.08 -3.09
N ALA A 157 7.43 8.45 -4.21
CA ALA A 157 6.52 8.88 -5.25
C ALA A 157 5.70 7.68 -5.73
N THR A 158 4.40 7.87 -5.84
CA THR A 158 3.46 6.80 -6.20
C THR A 158 2.74 7.12 -7.50
N PHE A 159 2.83 6.20 -8.46
CA PHE A 159 2.03 6.24 -9.68
C PHE A 159 0.67 5.59 -9.46
N VAL A 160 -0.41 6.35 -9.64
CA VAL A 160 -1.77 5.83 -9.58
C VAL A 160 -2.21 5.39 -10.96
N ARG A 161 -2.38 4.09 -11.16
CA ARG A 161 -2.76 3.50 -12.45
C ARG A 161 -4.27 3.56 -12.65
N LYS A 162 -4.74 4.39 -13.56
CA LYS A 162 -6.19 4.55 -13.86
C LYS A 162 -6.77 3.39 -14.67
N ASN A 163 -5.98 2.75 -15.51
CA ASN A 163 -6.42 1.71 -16.45
C ASN A 163 -5.63 0.40 -16.24
N GLY A 164 -6.32 -0.74 -16.31
CA GLY A 164 -5.73 -2.07 -16.43
C GLY A 164 -5.25 -2.75 -15.15
N TYR A 165 -5.01 -2.01 -14.07
CA TYR A 165 -4.42 -2.58 -12.84
C TYR A 165 -5.25 -2.41 -11.57
N GLY A 166 -6.41 -1.77 -11.68
CA GLY A 166 -7.52 -1.76 -10.71
C GLY A 166 -7.23 -1.42 -9.25
N ASN A 167 -6.13 -0.73 -8.94
CA ASN A 167 -5.80 -0.36 -7.55
C ASN A 167 -5.87 1.16 -7.28
N SER A 168 -6.34 1.93 -8.25
CA SER A 168 -6.34 3.39 -8.18
C SER A 168 -7.19 3.92 -7.03
N GLU A 169 -8.41 3.40 -6.85
CA GLU A 169 -9.34 3.90 -5.83
C GLU A 169 -8.83 3.65 -4.42
N LYS A 170 -8.40 2.42 -4.10
CA LYS A 170 -7.87 2.10 -2.77
C LYS A 170 -6.56 2.82 -2.46
N LEU A 171 -5.72 3.06 -3.48
CA LEU A 171 -4.47 3.78 -3.32
C LEU A 171 -4.72 5.28 -3.10
N MET A 172 -5.65 5.87 -3.84
CA MET A 172 -6.09 7.24 -3.64
C MET A 172 -6.74 7.44 -2.26
N ASP A 173 -7.62 6.52 -1.84
CA ASP A 173 -8.25 6.54 -0.52
C ASP A 173 -7.20 6.49 0.59
N LEU A 174 -6.23 5.59 0.50
CA LEU A 174 -5.13 5.48 1.45
C LEU A 174 -4.36 6.80 1.58
N LEU A 175 -3.92 7.36 0.45
CA LEU A 175 -3.11 8.59 0.44
C LEU A 175 -3.91 9.77 0.99
N LYS A 176 -5.19 9.89 0.64
CA LYS A 176 -6.10 10.91 1.17
C LYS A 176 -6.30 10.77 2.69
N ARG A 177 -6.56 9.57 3.18
CA ARG A 177 -6.74 9.31 4.63
C ARG A 177 -5.49 9.68 5.42
N LEU A 178 -4.31 9.43 4.86
CA LEU A 178 -3.03 9.77 5.49
C LEU A 178 -2.61 11.23 5.28
N GLY A 179 -3.19 11.95 4.32
CA GLY A 179 -2.79 13.34 3.95
C GLY A 179 -1.50 13.35 3.12
N LEU A 180 -1.32 12.35 2.26
CA LEU A 180 -0.11 12.14 1.47
C LEU A 180 -0.34 12.28 -0.05
N GLU A 181 -1.38 12.99 -0.47
CA GLU A 181 -1.75 13.17 -1.88
C GLU A 181 -0.63 13.86 -2.70
N ARG A 182 0.21 14.66 -2.04
CA ARG A 182 1.37 15.30 -2.69
C ARG A 182 2.44 14.32 -3.18
N GLN A 183 2.38 13.06 -2.76
CA GLN A 183 3.28 11.98 -3.21
C GLN A 183 2.78 11.30 -4.50
N ILE A 184 1.62 11.69 -5.03
CA ILE A 184 1.08 11.16 -6.26
C ILE A 184 1.78 11.78 -7.46
N VAL A 185 2.25 10.92 -8.38
CA VAL A 185 2.81 11.37 -9.66
C VAL A 185 1.67 11.57 -10.65
N THR A 186 1.28 12.82 -10.86
CA THR A 186 0.29 13.22 -11.87
C THR A 186 0.93 13.59 -13.20
N ASP A 187 2.20 13.92 -13.19
CA ASP A 187 3.03 14.28 -14.35
C ASP A 187 4.41 13.66 -14.13
N THR A 188 4.81 12.74 -14.99
CA THR A 188 6.06 12.00 -14.92
C THR A 188 7.28 12.92 -14.85
N LYS A 189 7.25 14.06 -15.55
CA LYS A 189 8.33 15.05 -15.52
C LYS A 189 8.53 15.70 -14.16
N LYS A 190 7.51 15.65 -13.28
CA LYS A 190 7.58 16.17 -11.90
C LYS A 190 8.06 15.15 -10.88
N LEU A 191 8.37 13.90 -11.29
CA LEU A 191 8.83 12.83 -10.40
C LEU A 191 9.96 13.30 -9.47
N GLY A 192 11.00 13.89 -10.04
CA GLY A 192 12.14 14.37 -9.25
C GLY A 192 11.79 15.48 -8.25
N LYS A 193 10.79 16.33 -8.56
CA LYS A 193 10.28 17.34 -7.63
C LYS A 193 9.55 16.66 -6.46
N ILE A 194 8.71 15.67 -6.75
CA ILE A 194 7.95 14.93 -5.73
C ILE A 194 8.91 14.20 -4.79
N LEU A 195 9.91 13.48 -5.31
CA LEU A 195 10.92 12.75 -4.52
C LEU A 195 11.81 13.67 -3.65
N ASN A 196 11.90 14.95 -3.99
CA ASN A 196 12.62 15.95 -3.19
C ASN A 196 11.74 16.62 -2.12
N LEU A 197 10.42 16.38 -2.10
CA LEU A 197 9.57 16.91 -1.04
C LEU A 197 9.93 16.27 0.30
N THR A 198 9.94 17.08 1.34
CA THR A 198 9.95 16.57 2.71
C THR A 198 8.55 16.06 3.05
N VAL A 199 8.47 14.81 3.49
CA VAL A 199 7.22 14.20 3.96
C VAL A 199 7.13 14.48 5.47
N ALA A 200 6.08 15.18 5.90
CA ALA A 200 5.79 15.37 7.32
C ALA A 200 5.18 14.08 7.89
N TYR A 201 6.01 13.24 8.49
CA TYR A 201 5.58 11.94 9.01
C TYR A 201 4.93 12.00 10.40
N GLU A 202 5.16 13.05 11.20
CA GLU A 202 4.57 13.20 12.52
C GLU A 202 3.02 13.16 12.48
N PRO A 203 2.32 13.95 11.64
CA PRO A 203 0.87 13.87 11.53
C PRO A 203 0.38 12.50 11.00
N VAL A 204 1.16 11.85 10.13
CA VAL A 204 0.85 10.52 9.60
C VAL A 204 0.95 9.48 10.71
N ALA A 205 2.01 9.52 11.50
CA ALA A 205 2.23 8.61 12.63
C ALA A 205 1.10 8.72 13.67
N GLU A 206 0.67 9.95 14.00
CA GLU A 206 -0.45 10.15 14.92
C GLU A 206 -1.78 9.59 14.38
N LYS A 207 -2.04 9.75 13.08
CA LYS A 207 -3.20 9.14 12.44
C LYS A 207 -3.15 7.60 12.52
N ILE A 208 -1.99 7.02 12.18
CA ILE A 208 -1.79 5.56 12.24
C ILE A 208 -1.97 5.05 13.67
N LYS A 209 -1.41 5.72 14.67
CA LYS A 209 -1.54 5.39 16.09
C LYS A 209 -3.00 5.38 16.55
N LYS A 210 -3.76 6.39 16.15
CA LYS A 210 -5.21 6.47 16.44
C LYS A 210 -5.99 5.33 15.80
N GLU A 211 -5.75 5.07 14.52
CA GLU A 211 -6.40 3.98 13.78
C GLU A 211 -5.98 2.59 14.30
N ARG A 212 -4.74 2.43 14.73
CA ARG A 212 -4.23 1.22 15.39
C ARG A 212 -5.01 0.93 16.66
N LYS A 213 -5.15 1.94 17.54
CA LYS A 213 -5.95 1.81 18.77
C LYS A 213 -7.41 1.42 18.47
N ARG A 214 -8.03 2.09 17.49
CA ARG A 214 -9.41 1.78 17.05
C ARG A 214 -9.55 0.34 16.54
N SER A 215 -8.58 -0.12 15.76
CA SER A 215 -8.59 -1.48 15.21
C SER A 215 -8.44 -2.55 16.29
N TYR A 216 -7.55 -2.34 17.25
CA TYR A 216 -7.38 -3.26 18.39
C TYR A 216 -8.61 -3.28 19.30
N SER A 217 -9.23 -2.12 19.60
CA SER A 217 -10.46 -2.08 20.39
C SER A 217 -11.60 -2.84 19.70
N TYR A 218 -11.74 -2.67 18.37
CA TYR A 218 -12.73 -3.42 17.58
C TYR A 218 -12.48 -4.94 17.63
N LEU A 219 -11.24 -5.38 17.41
CA LEU A 219 -10.90 -6.81 17.44
C LEU A 219 -11.17 -7.41 18.82
N LYS A 220 -10.78 -6.72 19.89
CA LYS A 220 -11.03 -7.15 21.27
C LYS A 220 -12.53 -7.32 21.53
N GLU A 221 -13.33 -6.31 21.20
CA GLU A 221 -14.78 -6.37 21.36
C GLU A 221 -15.43 -7.54 20.62
N MET A 222 -15.00 -7.79 19.37
CA MET A 222 -15.55 -8.89 18.57
C MET A 222 -15.17 -10.26 19.12
N ILE A 223 -13.94 -10.44 19.62
CA ILE A 223 -13.47 -11.70 20.22
C ILE A 223 -14.17 -11.95 21.57
N GLU A 224 -14.33 -10.93 22.40
CA GLU A 224 -14.99 -11.07 23.71
C GLU A 224 -16.47 -11.40 23.56
N LYS A 225 -17.18 -10.80 22.60
CA LYS A 225 -18.58 -11.14 22.31
C LYS A 225 -18.78 -12.58 21.86
N ASP A 226 -17.81 -13.18 21.22
CA ASP A 226 -17.89 -14.57 20.75
C ASP A 226 -17.56 -15.57 21.88
N ALA A 227 -16.74 -15.16 22.86
CA ALA A 227 -16.41 -15.97 24.03
C ALA A 227 -17.57 -16.07 25.06
N GLU A 228 -18.59 -15.20 24.95
CA GLU A 228 -19.78 -15.18 25.81
C GLU A 228 -20.95 -15.99 25.22
N LYS A 229 -20.83 -16.53 24.00
CA LYS A 229 -21.80 -17.40 23.34
C LYS A 229 -21.47 -18.86 23.57
#